data_d3496bd3283649f07054f43b8ca21ed5
#
_entry.id   d3496bd3283649f07054f43b8ca21ed5
#
_cell.length_a   1.000
_cell.length_b   1.000
_cell.length_c   1.000
_cell.angle_alpha   90.00
_cell.angle_beta   90.00
_cell.angle_gamma   90.00
#
_symmetry.space_group_name_H-M   'P 1'
#
loop_
_entity.id
_entity.type
_entity.pdbx_description
1 polymer ?
#
loop_
_entity_poly.entity_id
_entity_poly.type
_entity_poly.pdbx_seq_one_letter_code
_entity_poly.pdbx_strand_id
1 'polypeptide(L)'
;MSKGVLLVNLGSPDSTDPKDVKKYLDEFLMDERVIDVPYWARTLLVRGIILNTRPKKSAEAYEKIWWEEGSPLIVLSERLQEKVDALTSVPIALAMRYGKPNILSGLQELHDKGVDEVLVFPLYPQFAMATTETILVLAEELRKKHFPEMQFTSVPAFYNHADYIRVLSNSISESLKDVEFEHLLFSYHGVPERHIRKSDITKSHCKINDTCCQTPSAAHQFCYRHQCYESTRLVAETLGLEKDKYSVSFQSRLGFDPWLKPYTDRTIERLGLEGTRKLAIVTPAFVSDCLETLEEIAMEGKEIFEEVGGKEFTVVPCLNDRDEWVKVLARWIDEWAMQPVTA
;
A
#
# COMPACT_ATOMS: atom_id res chain seq x y z
N MET A 1 -11.99 -29.64 3.22
CA MET A 1 -12.33 -28.20 3.17
C MET A 1 -11.79 -27.62 1.87
N SER A 2 -12.61 -26.90 1.16
CA SER A 2 -12.22 -26.21 -0.06
C SER A 2 -11.57 -24.87 0.32
N LYS A 3 -10.39 -24.58 -0.23
CA LYS A 3 -9.61 -23.36 0.04
C LYS A 3 -9.81 -22.33 -1.06
N GLY A 4 -9.81 -21.06 -0.70
CA GLY A 4 -9.89 -19.93 -1.62
C GLY A 4 -9.13 -18.71 -1.12
N VAL A 5 -8.87 -17.75 -1.97
CA VAL A 5 -8.10 -16.55 -1.65
C VAL A 5 -8.93 -15.30 -1.93
N LEU A 6 -8.91 -14.37 -0.98
CA LEU A 6 -9.43 -13.03 -1.15
C LEU A 6 -8.27 -12.05 -1.25
N LEU A 7 -7.93 -11.62 -2.46
CA LEU A 7 -6.97 -10.53 -2.67
C LEU A 7 -7.66 -9.20 -2.32
N VAL A 8 -7.02 -8.37 -1.49
CA VAL A 8 -7.64 -7.11 -1.05
C VAL A 8 -6.71 -5.93 -1.23
N ASN A 9 -7.20 -4.92 -1.95
CA ASN A 9 -6.58 -3.62 -2.05
C ASN A 9 -7.44 -2.55 -1.35
N LEU A 10 -6.96 -1.30 -1.19
CA LEU A 10 -7.75 -0.24 -0.52
C LEU A 10 -8.94 0.21 -1.33
N GLY A 11 -8.79 0.32 -2.65
CA GLY A 11 -9.85 0.75 -3.53
C GLY A 11 -9.71 2.16 -4.09
N SER A 12 -10.72 2.57 -4.83
CA SER A 12 -10.77 3.80 -5.59
C SER A 12 -12.24 4.25 -5.74
N PRO A 13 -12.52 5.54 -6.03
CA PRO A 13 -13.89 5.97 -6.36
C PRO A 13 -14.43 5.26 -7.61
N ASP A 14 -15.77 5.18 -7.71
CA ASP A 14 -16.45 4.55 -8.85
C ASP A 14 -16.23 5.34 -10.17
N SER A 15 -15.97 6.65 -10.10
CA SER A 15 -15.61 7.53 -11.23
C SER A 15 -14.88 8.78 -10.74
N THR A 16 -14.48 9.64 -11.68
CA THR A 16 -13.91 10.97 -11.38
C THR A 16 -14.97 12.03 -11.06
N ASP A 17 -16.28 11.69 -11.05
CA ASP A 17 -17.32 12.63 -10.61
C ASP A 17 -17.10 12.99 -9.13
N PRO A 18 -17.10 14.29 -8.77
CA PRO A 18 -16.94 14.72 -7.39
C PRO A 18 -17.90 14.07 -6.38
N LYS A 19 -19.05 13.57 -6.82
CA LYS A 19 -20.01 12.86 -5.93
C LYS A 19 -19.51 11.46 -5.60
N ASP A 20 -18.97 10.74 -6.58
CA ASP A 20 -18.40 9.40 -6.37
C ASP A 20 -17.12 9.49 -5.56
N VAL A 21 -16.27 10.48 -5.85
CA VAL A 21 -15.09 10.79 -5.04
C VAL A 21 -15.47 11.15 -3.59
N LYS A 22 -16.55 11.95 -3.40
CA LYS A 22 -17.04 12.27 -2.05
C LYS A 22 -17.51 11.03 -1.29
N LYS A 23 -18.21 10.12 -1.95
CA LYS A 23 -18.67 8.86 -1.36
C LYS A 23 -17.51 7.97 -0.94
N TYR A 24 -16.51 7.83 -1.80
CA TYR A 24 -15.29 7.10 -1.51
C TYR A 24 -14.53 7.71 -0.33
N LEU A 25 -14.34 9.03 -0.33
CA LEU A 25 -13.66 9.73 0.75
C LEU A 25 -14.41 9.65 2.09
N ASP A 26 -15.75 9.63 2.08
CA ASP A 26 -16.55 9.44 3.30
C ASP A 26 -16.30 8.05 3.89
N GLU A 27 -16.37 7.00 3.08
CA GLU A 27 -16.10 5.63 3.52
C GLU A 27 -14.68 5.48 4.06
N PHE A 28 -13.68 5.99 3.33
CA PHE A 28 -12.26 5.92 3.68
C PHE A 28 -11.92 6.70 4.95
N LEU A 29 -12.29 7.98 5.02
CA LEU A 29 -11.89 8.86 6.13
C LEU A 29 -12.74 8.66 7.39
N MET A 30 -13.92 8.03 7.27
CA MET A 30 -14.73 7.66 8.43
C MET A 30 -14.28 6.36 9.09
N ASP A 31 -13.30 5.66 8.54
CA ASP A 31 -12.67 4.52 9.22
C ASP A 31 -11.83 5.00 10.41
N GLU A 32 -12.05 4.38 11.57
CA GLU A 32 -11.30 4.71 12.80
C GLU A 32 -9.82 4.31 12.76
N ARG A 33 -9.43 3.46 11.81
CA ARG A 33 -8.03 3.06 11.58
C ARG A 33 -7.29 4.00 10.63
N VAL A 34 -8.05 4.87 9.95
CA VAL A 34 -7.52 5.94 9.10
C VAL A 34 -7.47 7.25 9.89
N ILE A 35 -8.62 7.69 10.44
CA ILE A 35 -8.70 8.86 11.32
C ILE A 35 -9.12 8.37 12.72
N ASP A 36 -8.13 8.07 13.54
CA ASP A 36 -8.25 7.40 14.83
C ASP A 36 -8.60 8.34 16.00
N VAL A 37 -9.60 9.21 15.76
CA VAL A 37 -10.19 10.08 16.79
C VAL A 37 -11.60 9.61 17.15
N PRO A 38 -12.18 10.04 18.29
CA PRO A 38 -13.55 9.69 18.66
C PRO A 38 -14.56 9.95 17.52
N TYR A 39 -15.56 9.08 17.37
CA TYR A 39 -16.53 9.10 16.27
C TYR A 39 -17.15 10.48 16.01
N TRP A 40 -17.57 11.18 17.07
CA TRP A 40 -18.16 12.52 16.94
C TRP A 40 -17.17 13.55 16.38
N ALA A 41 -15.91 13.50 16.78
CA ALA A 41 -14.86 14.41 16.30
C ALA A 41 -14.49 14.07 14.85
N ARG A 42 -14.40 12.77 14.52
CA ARG A 42 -14.18 12.28 13.14
C ARG A 42 -15.33 12.71 12.23
N THR A 43 -16.59 12.57 12.66
CA THR A 43 -17.76 13.02 11.89
C THR A 43 -17.72 14.52 11.63
N LEU A 44 -17.41 15.32 12.63
CA LEU A 44 -17.32 16.78 12.45
C LEU A 44 -16.18 17.16 11.49
N LEU A 45 -15.00 16.55 11.64
CA LEU A 45 -13.85 16.78 10.79
C LEU A 45 -14.13 16.35 9.35
N VAL A 46 -14.56 15.11 9.16
CA VAL A 46 -14.73 14.52 7.83
C VAL A 46 -15.94 15.12 7.13
N ARG A 47 -17.13 14.97 7.70
CA ARG A 47 -18.40 15.38 7.04
C ARG A 47 -18.67 16.87 7.15
N GLY A 48 -18.20 17.53 8.22
CA GLY A 48 -18.33 18.97 8.41
C GLY A 48 -17.33 19.81 7.61
N ILE A 49 -16.11 19.35 7.43
CA ILE A 49 -15.03 20.12 6.81
C ILE A 49 -14.51 19.45 5.53
N ILE A 50 -13.92 18.25 5.64
CA ILE A 50 -13.14 17.65 4.53
C ILE A 50 -14.04 17.39 3.31
N LEU A 51 -15.19 16.76 3.49
CA LEU A 51 -16.09 16.40 2.39
C LEU A 51 -16.82 17.59 1.75
N ASN A 52 -16.66 18.80 2.27
CA ASN A 52 -17.18 20.02 1.67
C ASN A 52 -16.12 20.78 0.85
N THR A 53 -14.83 20.45 1.05
CA THR A 53 -13.73 21.20 0.42
C THR A 53 -12.86 20.33 -0.49
N ARG A 54 -12.62 19.07 -0.14
CA ARG A 54 -11.64 18.21 -0.80
C ARG A 54 -12.16 17.44 -2.03
N PRO A 55 -13.44 17.01 -2.15
CA PRO A 55 -13.87 16.11 -3.22
C PRO A 55 -13.58 16.63 -4.63
N LYS A 56 -13.79 17.93 -4.87
CA LYS A 56 -13.51 18.52 -6.18
C LYS A 56 -12.03 18.46 -6.54
N LYS A 57 -11.15 18.89 -5.63
CA LYS A 57 -9.69 18.82 -5.84
C LYS A 57 -9.22 17.37 -6.04
N SER A 58 -9.75 16.45 -5.27
CA SER A 58 -9.42 15.01 -5.43
C SER A 58 -9.94 14.46 -6.75
N ALA A 59 -11.12 14.88 -7.21
CA ALA A 59 -11.66 14.49 -8.51
C ALA A 59 -10.75 14.95 -9.66
N GLU A 60 -10.28 16.21 -9.62
CA GLU A 60 -9.32 16.79 -10.58
C GLU A 60 -7.99 15.98 -10.59
N ALA A 61 -7.53 15.49 -9.45
CA ALA A 61 -6.34 14.64 -9.38
C ALA A 61 -6.61 13.24 -9.98
N TYR A 62 -7.77 12.64 -9.70
CA TYR A 62 -8.16 11.38 -10.33
C TYR A 62 -8.31 11.51 -11.84
N GLU A 63 -8.87 12.61 -12.37
CA GLU A 63 -9.00 12.85 -13.81
C GLU A 63 -7.66 12.78 -14.54
N LYS A 64 -6.57 13.26 -13.93
CA LYS A 64 -5.22 13.24 -14.53
C LYS A 64 -4.68 11.82 -14.78
N ILE A 65 -5.11 10.84 -13.99
CA ILE A 65 -4.57 9.48 -14.01
C ILE A 65 -5.56 8.45 -14.51
N TRP A 66 -6.82 8.84 -14.76
CA TRP A 66 -7.91 7.90 -15.08
C TRP A 66 -7.72 7.28 -16.47
N TRP A 67 -7.89 5.97 -16.55
CA TRP A 67 -7.79 5.24 -17.82
C TRP A 67 -9.16 5.07 -18.46
N GLU A 68 -9.21 4.66 -19.73
CA GLU A 68 -10.47 4.35 -20.42
C GLU A 68 -11.24 3.23 -19.73
N GLU A 69 -10.52 2.24 -19.17
CA GLU A 69 -11.10 1.10 -18.44
C GLU A 69 -11.51 1.47 -17.01
N GLY A 70 -11.04 2.58 -16.45
CA GLY A 70 -11.35 3.00 -15.09
C GLY A 70 -10.14 3.43 -14.27
N SER A 71 -10.27 3.33 -12.94
CA SER A 71 -9.16 3.62 -12.02
C SER A 71 -7.98 2.67 -12.25
N PRO A 72 -6.74 3.19 -12.41
CA PRO A 72 -5.54 2.35 -12.54
C PRO A 72 -5.43 1.28 -11.45
N LEU A 73 -5.70 1.63 -10.19
CA LEU A 73 -5.65 0.69 -9.08
C LEU A 73 -6.60 -0.50 -9.27
N ILE A 74 -7.83 -0.25 -9.70
CA ILE A 74 -8.82 -1.29 -9.94
C ILE A 74 -8.40 -2.16 -11.11
N VAL A 75 -8.13 -1.55 -12.27
CA VAL A 75 -7.74 -2.25 -13.50
C VAL A 75 -6.50 -3.12 -13.30
N LEU A 76 -5.47 -2.59 -12.62
CA LEU A 76 -4.25 -3.34 -12.34
C LEU A 76 -4.48 -4.48 -11.33
N SER A 77 -5.38 -4.29 -10.36
CA SER A 77 -5.74 -5.34 -9.41
C SER A 77 -6.54 -6.47 -10.09
N GLU A 78 -7.43 -6.14 -11.02
CA GLU A 78 -8.18 -7.10 -11.83
C GLU A 78 -7.26 -7.91 -12.73
N ARG A 79 -6.36 -7.24 -13.46
CA ARG A 79 -5.34 -7.90 -14.30
C ARG A 79 -4.42 -8.82 -13.48
N LEU A 80 -4.04 -8.38 -12.27
CA LEU A 80 -3.26 -9.20 -11.34
C LEU A 80 -4.04 -10.45 -10.93
N GLN A 81 -5.30 -10.29 -10.52
CA GLN A 81 -6.19 -11.40 -10.17
C GLN A 81 -6.31 -12.40 -11.33
N GLU A 82 -6.65 -11.95 -12.53
CA GLU A 82 -6.81 -12.79 -13.72
C GLU A 82 -5.56 -13.61 -14.03
N LYS A 83 -4.38 -12.96 -14.00
CA LYS A 83 -3.10 -13.65 -14.24
C LYS A 83 -2.75 -14.66 -13.15
N VAL A 84 -3.04 -14.36 -11.86
CA VAL A 84 -2.79 -15.28 -10.76
C VAL A 84 -3.77 -16.46 -10.83
N ASP A 85 -5.06 -16.21 -11.08
CA ASP A 85 -6.10 -17.24 -11.23
C ASP A 85 -5.76 -18.24 -12.36
N ALA A 86 -5.14 -17.77 -13.44
CA ALA A 86 -4.67 -18.62 -14.54
C ALA A 86 -3.50 -19.55 -14.15
N LEU A 87 -2.80 -19.32 -13.05
CA LEU A 87 -1.63 -20.10 -12.61
C LEU A 87 -1.90 -21.02 -11.41
N THR A 88 -3.05 -20.93 -10.76
CA THR A 88 -3.43 -21.78 -9.62
C THR A 88 -4.80 -22.39 -9.83
N SER A 89 -5.05 -23.52 -9.14
CA SER A 89 -6.38 -24.14 -9.10
C SER A 89 -7.23 -23.67 -7.92
N VAL A 90 -6.67 -22.81 -7.08
CA VAL A 90 -7.36 -22.26 -5.90
C VAL A 90 -8.25 -21.10 -6.34
N PRO A 91 -9.56 -21.10 -6.05
CA PRO A 91 -10.44 -20.00 -6.39
C PRO A 91 -9.95 -18.67 -5.81
N ILE A 92 -9.88 -17.62 -6.64
CA ILE A 92 -9.47 -16.29 -6.24
C ILE A 92 -10.61 -15.31 -6.44
N ALA A 93 -10.88 -14.48 -5.43
CA ALA A 93 -11.73 -13.30 -5.54
C ALA A 93 -10.92 -12.04 -5.25
N LEU A 94 -11.28 -10.95 -5.90
CA LEU A 94 -10.72 -9.62 -5.65
C LEU A 94 -11.71 -8.79 -4.85
N ALA A 95 -11.21 -8.01 -3.90
CA ALA A 95 -12.02 -7.05 -3.16
C ALA A 95 -11.25 -5.76 -2.87
N MET A 96 -12.03 -4.72 -2.63
CA MET A 96 -11.55 -3.42 -2.16
C MET A 96 -12.05 -3.17 -0.75
N ARG A 97 -11.18 -2.60 0.07
CA ARG A 97 -11.57 -2.20 1.44
C ARG A 97 -12.61 -1.08 1.41
N TYR A 98 -12.50 -0.17 0.44
CA TYR A 98 -13.42 0.94 0.19
C TYR A 98 -13.83 0.95 -1.28
N GLY A 99 -15.11 1.15 -1.53
CA GLY A 99 -15.66 1.10 -2.90
C GLY A 99 -15.98 -0.32 -3.37
N LYS A 100 -15.76 -0.60 -4.65
CA LYS A 100 -16.16 -1.86 -5.31
C LYS A 100 -15.00 -2.49 -6.11
N PRO A 101 -15.04 -3.86 -6.26
CA PRO A 101 -15.86 -4.82 -5.53
C PRO A 101 -15.53 -4.81 -4.04
N ASN A 102 -16.52 -4.88 -3.16
CA ASN A 102 -16.27 -4.81 -1.72
C ASN A 102 -15.94 -6.18 -1.10
N ILE A 103 -15.41 -6.19 0.13
CA ILE A 103 -15.01 -7.42 0.82
C ILE A 103 -16.19 -8.40 0.96
N LEU A 104 -17.41 -7.93 1.25
CA LEU A 104 -18.56 -8.80 1.35
C LEU A 104 -18.87 -9.51 0.03
N SER A 105 -18.79 -8.81 -1.10
CA SER A 105 -19.03 -9.43 -2.43
C SER A 105 -17.95 -10.45 -2.79
N GLY A 106 -16.69 -10.21 -2.44
CA GLY A 106 -15.62 -11.18 -2.66
C GLY A 106 -15.78 -12.44 -1.78
N LEU A 107 -16.20 -12.28 -0.51
CA LEU A 107 -16.51 -13.41 0.37
C LEU A 107 -17.72 -14.21 -0.13
N GLN A 108 -18.75 -13.51 -0.64
CA GLN A 108 -19.92 -14.18 -1.23
C GLN A 108 -19.55 -14.99 -2.47
N GLU A 109 -18.71 -14.45 -3.34
CA GLU A 109 -18.20 -15.16 -4.52
C GLU A 109 -17.47 -16.46 -4.14
N LEU A 110 -16.59 -16.40 -3.14
CA LEU A 110 -15.88 -17.59 -2.64
C LEU A 110 -16.83 -18.59 -1.99
N HIS A 111 -17.79 -18.13 -1.21
CA HIS A 111 -18.81 -18.98 -0.60
C HIS A 111 -19.64 -19.72 -1.66
N ASP A 112 -20.06 -19.03 -2.72
CA ASP A 112 -20.86 -19.60 -3.82
C ASP A 112 -20.06 -20.65 -4.62
N LYS A 113 -18.72 -20.53 -4.62
CA LYS A 113 -17.79 -21.54 -5.16
C LYS A 113 -17.53 -22.70 -4.18
N GLY A 114 -18.18 -22.72 -3.02
CA GLY A 114 -18.06 -23.78 -2.01
C GLY A 114 -16.75 -23.75 -1.22
N VAL A 115 -16.18 -22.56 -1.04
CA VAL A 115 -14.95 -22.38 -0.24
C VAL A 115 -15.28 -22.35 1.25
N ASP A 116 -14.57 -23.18 2.03
CA ASP A 116 -14.71 -23.30 3.48
C ASP A 116 -13.62 -22.56 4.25
N GLU A 117 -12.41 -22.40 3.66
CA GLU A 117 -11.27 -21.70 4.26
C GLU A 117 -10.74 -20.63 3.30
N VAL A 118 -10.70 -19.38 3.76
CA VAL A 118 -10.25 -18.22 2.98
C VAL A 118 -8.93 -17.69 3.49
N LEU A 119 -7.95 -17.59 2.60
CA LEU A 119 -6.75 -16.78 2.82
C LEU A 119 -7.05 -15.31 2.47
N VAL A 120 -7.15 -14.46 3.47
CA VAL A 120 -7.23 -13.01 3.23
C VAL A 120 -5.82 -12.48 2.94
N PHE A 121 -5.65 -11.90 1.76
CA PHE A 121 -4.38 -11.43 1.26
C PHE A 121 -4.41 -9.90 1.05
N PRO A 122 -4.07 -9.09 2.06
CA PRO A 122 -3.88 -7.65 1.86
C PRO A 122 -2.69 -7.40 0.93
N LEU A 123 -2.90 -6.64 -0.15
CA LEU A 123 -1.86 -6.31 -1.12
C LEU A 123 -0.97 -5.16 -0.62
N TYR A 124 -0.49 -5.28 0.63
CA TYR A 124 0.37 -4.30 1.32
C TYR A 124 1.54 -5.01 2.00
N PRO A 125 2.78 -4.78 1.52
CA PRO A 125 3.95 -5.46 2.07
C PRO A 125 4.22 -5.13 3.54
N GLN A 126 4.01 -3.86 3.94
CA GLN A 126 4.21 -3.39 5.30
C GLN A 126 2.88 -3.32 6.05
N PHE A 127 2.89 -3.69 7.33
CA PHE A 127 1.72 -3.58 8.21
C PHE A 127 1.43 -2.11 8.54
N ALA A 128 0.19 -1.68 8.30
CA ALA A 128 -0.33 -0.42 8.82
C ALA A 128 -1.78 -0.57 9.31
N MET A 129 -2.16 0.24 10.31
CA MET A 129 -3.55 0.29 10.80
C MET A 129 -4.53 0.64 9.66
N ALA A 130 -4.16 1.62 8.83
CA ALA A 130 -4.99 2.13 7.74
C ALA A 130 -5.02 1.23 6.48
N THR A 131 -4.27 0.13 6.44
CA THR A 131 -4.24 -0.81 5.32
C THR A 131 -4.53 -2.24 5.81
N THR A 132 -3.53 -2.95 6.28
CA THR A 132 -3.64 -4.37 6.68
C THR A 132 -4.65 -4.57 7.80
N GLU A 133 -4.58 -3.78 8.88
CA GLU A 133 -5.46 -3.99 10.03
C GLU A 133 -6.93 -3.73 9.68
N THR A 134 -7.23 -2.62 8.99
CA THR A 134 -8.62 -2.31 8.61
C THR A 134 -9.23 -3.37 7.70
N ILE A 135 -8.42 -3.93 6.76
CA ILE A 135 -8.86 -5.02 5.88
C ILE A 135 -9.20 -6.27 6.70
N LEU A 136 -8.29 -6.71 7.57
CA LEU A 136 -8.46 -7.94 8.33
C LEU A 136 -9.63 -7.85 9.32
N VAL A 137 -9.80 -6.70 9.97
CA VAL A 137 -10.90 -6.52 10.93
C VAL A 137 -12.24 -6.53 10.21
N LEU A 138 -12.41 -5.79 9.09
CA LEU A 138 -13.67 -5.79 8.35
C LEU A 138 -13.98 -7.16 7.75
N ALA A 139 -12.97 -7.84 7.19
CA ALA A 139 -13.16 -9.18 6.65
C ALA A 139 -13.66 -10.15 7.72
N GLU A 140 -13.08 -10.12 8.92
CA GLU A 140 -13.48 -10.97 10.04
C GLU A 140 -14.87 -10.63 10.59
N GLU A 141 -15.23 -9.35 10.67
CA GLU A 141 -16.58 -8.90 11.05
C GLU A 141 -17.64 -9.40 10.07
N LEU A 142 -17.37 -9.27 8.76
CA LEU A 142 -18.27 -9.74 7.71
C LEU A 142 -18.38 -11.26 7.69
N ARG A 143 -17.25 -11.97 7.86
CA ARG A 143 -17.23 -13.42 7.98
C ARG A 143 -18.13 -13.89 9.13
N LYS A 144 -17.91 -13.37 10.34
CA LYS A 144 -18.70 -13.75 11.54
C LYS A 144 -20.19 -13.53 11.33
N LYS A 145 -20.55 -12.46 10.65
CA LYS A 145 -21.94 -12.04 10.46
C LYS A 145 -22.66 -12.81 9.37
N HIS A 146 -21.97 -13.11 8.24
CA HIS A 146 -22.61 -13.63 7.03
C HIS A 146 -22.18 -15.07 6.70
N PHE A 147 -20.96 -15.47 7.11
CA PHE A 147 -20.36 -16.76 6.77
C PHE A 147 -19.71 -17.40 8.01
N PRO A 148 -20.47 -17.66 9.11
CA PRO A 148 -19.89 -18.07 10.40
C PRO A 148 -19.12 -19.39 10.33
N GLU A 149 -19.45 -20.28 9.39
CA GLU A 149 -18.77 -21.59 9.21
C GLU A 149 -17.47 -21.48 8.42
N MET A 150 -17.25 -20.36 7.72
CA MET A 150 -16.04 -20.15 6.93
C MET A 150 -14.85 -19.85 7.85
N GLN A 151 -13.71 -20.47 7.60
CA GLN A 151 -12.48 -20.22 8.35
C GLN A 151 -11.63 -19.16 7.65
N PHE A 152 -10.90 -18.36 8.44
CA PHE A 152 -9.99 -17.35 7.92
C PHE A 152 -8.57 -17.58 8.39
N THR A 153 -7.66 -17.46 7.44
CA THR A 153 -6.25 -17.20 7.68
C THR A 153 -5.85 -15.92 6.96
N SER A 154 -4.72 -15.33 7.31
CA SER A 154 -4.23 -14.11 6.66
C SER A 154 -2.75 -14.21 6.32
N VAL A 155 -2.37 -13.62 5.21
CA VAL A 155 -0.96 -13.45 4.88
C VAL A 155 -0.37 -12.43 5.85
N PRO A 156 0.75 -12.74 6.53
CA PRO A 156 1.45 -11.76 7.36
C PRO A 156 2.09 -10.67 6.49
N ALA A 157 2.48 -9.55 7.10
CA ALA A 157 3.28 -8.55 6.41
C ALA A 157 4.52 -9.19 5.77
N PHE A 158 4.71 -8.96 4.47
CA PHE A 158 5.76 -9.63 3.66
C PHE A 158 6.90 -8.70 3.25
N TYR A 159 7.03 -7.58 3.95
CA TYR A 159 7.99 -6.50 3.71
C TYR A 159 9.46 -6.96 3.60
N ASN A 160 9.83 -8.07 4.21
CA ASN A 160 11.17 -8.67 4.22
C ASN A 160 11.20 -10.07 3.61
N HIS A 161 10.11 -10.52 2.96
CA HIS A 161 10.09 -11.84 2.33
C HIS A 161 11.05 -11.87 1.14
N ALA A 162 11.92 -12.88 1.08
CA ALA A 162 12.99 -12.97 0.08
C ALA A 162 12.47 -12.85 -1.37
N ASP A 163 11.32 -13.45 -1.68
CA ASP A 163 10.73 -13.35 -3.02
C ASP A 163 10.24 -11.95 -3.34
N TYR A 164 9.58 -11.28 -2.39
CA TYR A 164 9.14 -9.90 -2.58
C TYR A 164 10.33 -8.97 -2.81
N ILE A 165 11.36 -9.06 -1.97
CA ILE A 165 12.59 -8.26 -2.12
C ILE A 165 13.26 -8.52 -3.47
N ARG A 166 13.36 -9.79 -3.88
CA ARG A 166 13.94 -10.16 -5.18
C ARG A 166 13.15 -9.56 -6.35
N VAL A 167 11.82 -9.73 -6.36
CA VAL A 167 10.98 -9.22 -7.45
C VAL A 167 10.99 -7.69 -7.51
N LEU A 168 10.93 -7.03 -6.35
CA LEU A 168 11.03 -5.57 -6.28
C LEU A 168 12.40 -5.08 -6.76
N SER A 169 13.48 -5.71 -6.34
CA SER A 169 14.84 -5.36 -6.78
C SER A 169 15.02 -5.56 -8.29
N ASN A 170 14.49 -6.68 -8.85
CA ASN A 170 14.51 -6.93 -10.28
C ASN A 170 13.72 -5.85 -11.04
N SER A 171 12.52 -5.49 -10.55
CA SER A 171 11.71 -4.44 -11.14
C SER A 171 12.43 -3.10 -11.18
N ILE A 172 13.10 -2.72 -10.09
CA ILE A 172 13.90 -1.50 -10.02
C ILE A 172 15.07 -1.58 -11.01
N SER A 173 15.82 -2.69 -10.99
CA SER A 173 16.97 -2.89 -11.89
C SER A 173 16.60 -2.82 -13.37
N GLU A 174 15.49 -3.45 -13.76
CA GLU A 174 15.00 -3.40 -15.14
C GLU A 174 14.52 -2.00 -15.55
N SER A 175 13.78 -1.32 -14.66
CA SER A 175 13.28 0.04 -14.92
C SER A 175 14.40 1.08 -15.03
N LEU A 176 15.51 0.86 -14.34
CA LEU A 176 16.65 1.79 -14.30
C LEU A 176 17.84 1.32 -15.16
N LYS A 177 17.71 0.22 -15.93
CA LYS A 177 18.81 -0.38 -16.69
C LYS A 177 19.52 0.60 -17.63
N ASP A 178 18.76 1.44 -18.33
CA ASP A 178 19.27 2.42 -19.29
C ASP A 178 19.07 3.86 -18.80
N VAL A 179 18.86 4.03 -17.47
CA VAL A 179 18.62 5.31 -16.82
C VAL A 179 19.80 5.64 -15.91
N GLU A 180 20.45 6.76 -16.16
CA GLU A 180 21.43 7.32 -15.22
C GLU A 180 20.68 8.00 -14.07
N PHE A 181 21.01 7.68 -12.84
CA PHE A 181 20.52 8.37 -11.66
C PHE A 181 21.64 8.61 -10.64
N GLU A 182 21.53 9.69 -9.90
CA GLU A 182 22.49 10.10 -8.87
C GLU A 182 22.03 9.64 -7.48
N HIS A 183 20.69 9.52 -7.29
CA HIS A 183 20.07 9.11 -6.03
C HIS A 183 18.78 8.33 -6.27
N LEU A 184 18.57 7.27 -5.49
CA LEU A 184 17.32 6.50 -5.46
C LEU A 184 16.54 6.81 -4.19
N LEU A 185 15.39 7.46 -4.31
CA LEU A 185 14.50 7.79 -3.21
C LEU A 185 13.43 6.70 -3.02
N PHE A 186 13.39 6.08 -1.85
CA PHE A 186 12.33 5.17 -1.45
C PHE A 186 11.25 5.98 -0.74
N SER A 187 10.13 6.22 -1.41
CA SER A 187 9.00 6.96 -0.86
C SER A 187 7.92 6.00 -0.40
N TYR A 188 7.57 6.06 0.88
CA TYR A 188 6.50 5.30 1.48
C TYR A 188 5.32 6.21 1.81
N HIS A 189 4.10 5.70 1.81
CA HIS A 189 2.99 6.48 2.32
C HIS A 189 3.21 6.80 3.80
N GLY A 190 3.10 8.08 4.18
CA GLY A 190 3.22 8.49 5.57
C GLY A 190 2.08 7.95 6.43
N VAL A 191 2.35 7.78 7.71
CA VAL A 191 1.33 7.52 8.71
C VAL A 191 1.55 8.43 9.92
N PRO A 192 0.50 8.78 10.69
CA PRO A 192 0.65 9.52 11.93
C PRO A 192 1.55 8.77 12.90
N GLU A 193 2.45 9.47 13.59
CA GLU A 193 3.33 8.86 14.60
C GLU A 193 2.57 8.10 15.68
N ARG A 194 1.35 8.56 16.01
CA ARG A 194 0.50 7.87 17.00
C ARG A 194 0.08 6.47 16.55
N HIS A 195 -0.05 6.21 15.23
CA HIS A 195 -0.33 4.86 14.71
C HIS A 195 0.83 3.92 15.01
N ILE A 196 2.08 4.38 14.85
CA ILE A 196 3.27 3.59 15.22
C ILE A 196 3.25 3.22 16.71
N ARG A 197 2.92 4.19 17.58
CA ARG A 197 2.85 3.95 19.04
C ARG A 197 1.68 3.04 19.41
N LYS A 198 0.55 3.12 18.73
CA LYS A 198 -0.61 2.26 18.96
C LYS A 198 -0.36 0.81 18.55
N SER A 199 0.33 0.60 17.44
CA SER A 199 0.71 -0.72 16.94
C SER A 199 1.84 -1.37 17.73
N ASP A 200 2.52 -0.65 18.61
CA ASP A 200 3.58 -1.21 19.46
C ASP A 200 3.00 -2.14 20.53
N ILE A 201 3.11 -3.44 20.30
CA ILE A 201 2.66 -4.48 21.24
C ILE A 201 3.41 -4.47 22.57
N THR A 202 4.62 -3.92 22.60
CA THR A 202 5.43 -3.79 23.84
C THR A 202 5.06 -2.55 24.64
N LYS A 203 4.31 -1.61 24.06
CA LYS A 203 3.89 -0.32 24.65
C LYS A 203 5.03 0.62 25.07
N SER A 204 6.28 0.31 24.70
CA SER A 204 7.46 1.05 25.20
C SER A 204 8.60 1.20 24.20
N HIS A 205 8.60 0.43 23.11
CA HIS A 205 9.73 0.37 22.17
C HIS A 205 9.68 1.48 21.11
N CYS A 206 8.53 1.72 20.48
CA CYS A 206 8.40 2.63 19.34
C CYS A 206 8.44 4.11 19.74
N LYS A 207 9.65 4.62 19.99
CA LYS A 207 9.92 6.03 20.39
C LYS A 207 10.05 6.99 19.21
N ILE A 208 10.11 6.44 17.97
CA ILE A 208 10.28 7.21 16.71
C ILE A 208 11.55 8.06 16.75
N ASN A 209 12.62 7.49 17.27
CA ASN A 209 13.97 8.04 17.23
C ASN A 209 14.85 7.26 16.24
N ASP A 210 16.12 7.66 16.11
CA ASP A 210 17.03 7.09 15.10
C ASP A 210 17.45 5.64 15.40
N THR A 211 17.25 5.16 16.61
CA THR A 211 17.72 3.84 17.05
C THR A 211 16.64 2.79 17.20
N CYS A 212 15.37 3.17 17.46
CA CYS A 212 14.33 2.20 17.80
C CYS A 212 14.06 1.19 16.67
N CYS A 213 14.16 1.59 15.40
CA CYS A 213 14.00 0.67 14.26
C CYS A 213 15.19 -0.26 14.04
N GLN A 214 16.38 0.06 14.63
CA GLN A 214 17.61 -0.73 14.53
C GLN A 214 17.79 -1.66 15.74
N THR A 215 17.13 -1.37 16.86
CA THR A 215 17.21 -2.17 18.09
C THR A 215 16.19 -3.31 18.03
N PRO A 216 16.59 -4.58 18.06
CA PRO A 216 15.68 -5.73 17.97
C PRO A 216 14.54 -5.66 18.98
N SER A 217 13.31 -5.89 18.52
CA SER A 217 12.12 -5.86 19.38
C SER A 217 10.95 -6.62 18.76
N ALA A 218 10.10 -7.22 19.59
CA ALA A 218 8.82 -7.80 19.16
C ALA A 218 7.88 -6.74 18.54
N ALA A 219 8.06 -5.44 18.87
CA ALA A 219 7.30 -4.35 18.26
C ALA A 219 7.45 -4.28 16.73
N HIS A 220 8.56 -4.77 16.18
CA HIS A 220 8.85 -4.72 14.73
C HIS A 220 7.84 -5.51 13.89
N GLN A 221 7.19 -6.50 14.47
CA GLN A 221 6.13 -7.28 13.80
C GLN A 221 4.99 -6.37 13.29
N PHE A 222 4.69 -5.27 13.98
CA PHE A 222 3.62 -4.34 13.63
C PHE A 222 4.11 -2.88 13.47
N CYS A 223 5.42 -2.65 13.46
CA CYS A 223 5.97 -1.31 13.32
C CYS A 223 6.18 -0.97 11.83
N TYR A 224 5.23 -0.24 11.24
CA TYR A 224 5.31 0.21 9.85
C TYR A 224 6.64 0.89 9.51
N ARG A 225 7.11 1.81 10.37
CA ARG A 225 8.37 2.53 10.15
C ARG A 225 9.56 1.59 10.04
N HIS A 226 9.69 0.61 10.95
CA HIS A 226 10.74 -0.41 10.89
C HIS A 226 10.65 -1.20 9.58
N GLN A 227 9.46 -1.63 9.21
CA GLN A 227 9.24 -2.45 8.03
C GLN A 227 9.58 -1.71 6.73
N CYS A 228 9.31 -0.40 6.64
CA CYS A 228 9.75 0.44 5.52
C CYS A 228 11.29 0.52 5.43
N TYR A 229 11.95 0.79 6.54
CA TYR A 229 13.43 0.84 6.58
C TYR A 229 14.07 -0.51 6.25
N GLU A 230 13.48 -1.60 6.73
CA GLU A 230 14.01 -2.96 6.47
C GLU A 230 13.81 -3.37 5.01
N SER A 231 12.64 -3.10 4.41
CA SER A 231 12.45 -3.30 2.96
C SER A 231 13.49 -2.53 2.15
N THR A 232 13.70 -1.26 2.48
CA THR A 232 14.70 -0.43 1.79
C THR A 232 16.11 -0.99 1.94
N ARG A 233 16.51 -1.38 3.16
CA ARG A 233 17.83 -1.96 3.43
C ARG A 233 18.08 -3.21 2.60
N LEU A 234 17.10 -4.13 2.58
CA LEU A 234 17.21 -5.40 1.84
C LEU A 234 17.26 -5.18 0.32
N VAL A 235 16.46 -4.26 -0.21
CA VAL A 235 16.47 -3.90 -1.63
C VAL A 235 17.80 -3.22 -1.99
N ALA A 236 18.27 -2.26 -1.18
CA ALA A 236 19.52 -1.56 -1.43
C ALA A 236 20.72 -2.52 -1.40
N GLU A 237 20.75 -3.47 -0.45
CA GLU A 237 21.78 -4.53 -0.41
C GLU A 237 21.72 -5.43 -1.66
N THR A 238 20.52 -5.83 -2.09
CA THR A 238 20.34 -6.66 -3.30
C THR A 238 20.79 -5.95 -4.56
N LEU A 239 20.57 -4.63 -4.64
CA LEU A 239 21.00 -3.79 -5.77
C LEU A 239 22.48 -3.33 -5.68
N GLY A 240 23.15 -3.59 -4.56
CA GLY A 240 24.54 -3.14 -4.34
C GLY A 240 24.67 -1.63 -4.21
N LEU A 241 23.64 -0.93 -3.71
CA LEU A 241 23.64 0.52 -3.56
C LEU A 241 24.46 0.97 -2.35
N GLU A 242 25.34 1.95 -2.54
CA GLU A 242 26.05 2.62 -1.46
C GLU A 242 25.09 3.49 -0.61
N LYS A 243 25.40 3.66 0.69
CA LYS A 243 24.49 4.32 1.65
C LYS A 243 24.15 5.78 1.32
N ASP A 244 25.03 6.48 0.64
CA ASP A 244 24.82 7.87 0.18
C ASP A 244 24.02 7.96 -1.12
N LYS A 245 23.80 6.84 -1.80
CA LYS A 245 23.07 6.76 -3.07
C LYS A 245 21.57 6.53 -2.93
N TYR A 246 21.07 6.34 -1.73
CA TYR A 246 19.63 6.18 -1.50
C TYR A 246 19.18 6.77 -0.18
N SER A 247 17.90 7.05 -0.08
CA SER A 247 17.28 7.50 1.17
C SER A 247 15.80 7.07 1.25
N VAL A 248 15.23 7.18 2.46
CA VAL A 248 13.82 6.89 2.75
C VAL A 248 13.08 8.19 3.03
N SER A 249 11.87 8.33 2.51
CA SER A 249 10.96 9.42 2.84
C SER A 249 9.51 8.93 2.96
N PHE A 250 8.63 9.81 3.47
CA PHE A 250 7.22 9.52 3.70
C PHE A 250 6.35 10.60 3.06
N GLN A 251 5.41 10.19 2.20
CA GLN A 251 4.52 11.05 1.42
C GLN A 251 3.13 11.21 2.06
N SER A 252 2.29 12.07 1.51
CA SER A 252 0.84 12.13 1.74
C SER A 252 0.41 12.49 3.16
N ARG A 253 1.11 13.44 3.82
CA ARG A 253 0.68 13.89 5.16
C ARG A 253 -0.67 14.62 5.14
N LEU A 254 -1.46 14.39 6.18
CA LEU A 254 -2.77 15.03 6.35
C LEU A 254 -2.86 15.77 7.70
N GLY A 255 -3.35 17.02 7.67
CA GLY A 255 -3.65 17.79 8.88
C GLY A 255 -2.42 18.24 9.66
N PHE A 256 -2.61 18.47 10.97
CA PHE A 256 -1.60 19.06 11.87
C PHE A 256 -0.90 18.04 12.77
N ASP A 257 -1.30 16.80 12.75
CA ASP A 257 -0.66 15.74 13.54
C ASP A 257 0.81 15.52 13.12
N PRO A 258 1.68 15.08 14.02
CA PRO A 258 2.99 14.61 13.65
C PRO A 258 2.89 13.33 12.80
N TRP A 259 3.40 13.40 11.58
CA TRP A 259 3.54 12.27 10.66
C TRP A 259 4.99 11.81 10.58
N LEU A 260 5.21 10.57 10.13
CA LEU A 260 6.55 10.05 9.91
C LEU A 260 7.36 10.96 8.98
N LYS A 261 8.64 11.09 9.31
CA LYS A 261 9.63 11.93 8.62
C LYS A 261 10.79 11.07 8.14
N PRO A 262 11.59 11.58 7.14
CA PRO A 262 11.46 12.86 6.41
C PRO A 262 10.30 12.87 5.43
N TYR A 263 9.74 14.04 5.12
CA TYR A 263 8.65 14.17 4.15
C TYR A 263 9.17 14.12 2.72
N THR A 264 8.46 13.44 1.82
CA THR A 264 8.92 13.21 0.43
C THR A 264 9.05 14.51 -0.35
N ASP A 265 8.05 15.41 -0.31
CA ASP A 265 8.11 16.72 -0.94
C ASP A 265 9.37 17.51 -0.54
N ARG A 266 9.66 17.56 0.76
CA ARG A 266 10.84 18.26 1.30
C ARG A 266 12.15 17.54 1.00
N THR A 267 12.13 16.24 0.86
CA THR A 267 13.32 15.47 0.52
C THR A 267 13.69 15.66 -0.95
N ILE A 268 12.70 15.67 -1.84
CA ILE A 268 12.89 15.97 -3.28
C ILE A 268 13.46 17.39 -3.45
N GLU A 269 12.82 18.40 -2.82
CA GLU A 269 13.27 19.77 -2.83
C GLU A 269 14.74 19.91 -2.34
N ARG A 270 15.06 19.31 -1.20
CA ARG A 270 16.40 19.33 -0.62
C ARG A 270 17.44 18.70 -1.54
N LEU A 271 17.16 17.51 -2.09
CA LEU A 271 18.09 16.82 -3.00
C LEU A 271 18.40 17.68 -4.23
N GLY A 272 17.40 18.32 -4.85
CA GLY A 272 17.60 19.22 -5.98
C GLY A 272 18.43 20.46 -5.62
N LEU A 273 18.17 21.08 -4.45
CA LEU A 273 18.93 22.22 -3.94
C LEU A 273 20.40 21.85 -3.60
N GLU A 274 20.63 20.64 -3.11
CA GLU A 274 21.97 20.10 -2.83
C GLU A 274 22.75 19.68 -4.08
N GLY A 275 22.12 19.76 -5.27
CA GLY A 275 22.81 19.56 -6.55
C GLY A 275 22.47 18.26 -7.27
N THR A 276 21.59 17.39 -6.73
CA THR A 276 21.10 16.23 -7.47
C THR A 276 20.35 16.70 -8.72
N ARG A 277 20.70 16.14 -9.88
CA ARG A 277 20.08 16.48 -11.17
C ARG A 277 19.32 15.34 -11.80
N LYS A 278 19.60 14.10 -11.38
CA LYS A 278 18.97 12.88 -11.86
C LYS A 278 18.48 12.07 -10.67
N LEU A 279 17.18 12.13 -10.40
CA LEU A 279 16.53 11.44 -9.27
C LEU A 279 15.68 10.29 -9.78
N ALA A 280 15.92 9.09 -9.24
CA ALA A 280 15.02 7.96 -9.36
C ALA A 280 14.21 7.81 -8.08
N ILE A 281 12.93 7.42 -8.20
CA ILE A 281 12.05 7.22 -7.06
C ILE A 281 11.27 5.92 -7.19
N VAL A 282 11.09 5.22 -6.08
CA VAL A 282 10.28 3.99 -5.97
C VAL A 282 9.37 4.08 -4.77
N THR A 283 8.18 3.47 -4.86
CA THR A 283 7.10 3.55 -3.86
C THR A 283 6.73 2.17 -3.27
N PRO A 284 7.59 1.53 -2.46
CA PRO A 284 7.43 0.12 -2.08
C PRO A 284 6.30 -0.17 -1.08
N ALA A 285 5.56 0.84 -0.61
CA ALA A 285 4.35 0.64 0.16
C ALA A 285 3.17 0.17 -0.71
N PHE A 286 3.28 0.33 -2.02
CA PHE A 286 2.25 0.02 -3.00
C PHE A 286 2.72 -1.12 -3.91
N VAL A 287 1.89 -2.14 -4.07
CA VAL A 287 2.14 -3.19 -5.08
C VAL A 287 1.44 -2.87 -6.40
N SER A 288 0.43 -2.01 -6.39
CA SER A 288 -0.28 -1.53 -7.59
C SER A 288 -0.23 -0.01 -7.65
N ASP A 289 -0.03 0.53 -8.84
CA ASP A 289 -0.06 1.98 -9.06
C ASP A 289 -1.45 2.56 -8.77
N CYS A 290 -1.47 3.72 -8.17
CA CYS A 290 -2.65 4.40 -7.65
C CYS A 290 -2.48 5.92 -7.74
N LEU A 291 -3.40 6.69 -7.17
CA LEU A 291 -3.34 8.14 -7.16
C LEU A 291 -2.02 8.66 -6.56
N GLU A 292 -1.60 8.06 -5.46
CA GLU A 292 -0.41 8.45 -4.71
C GLU A 292 0.89 8.20 -5.47
N THR A 293 0.93 7.21 -6.38
CA THR A 293 2.13 6.92 -7.18
C THR A 293 2.15 7.70 -8.49
N LEU A 294 1.00 7.80 -9.15
CA LEU A 294 0.89 8.37 -10.50
C LEU A 294 0.70 9.90 -10.49
N GLU A 295 -0.02 10.45 -9.53
CA GLU A 295 -0.24 11.90 -9.46
C GLU A 295 0.71 12.55 -8.46
N GLU A 296 0.69 12.17 -7.18
CA GLU A 296 1.49 12.83 -6.15
C GLU A 296 3.00 12.66 -6.40
N ILE A 297 3.47 11.44 -6.77
CA ILE A 297 4.90 11.20 -6.98
C ILE A 297 5.30 11.52 -8.42
N ALA A 298 4.62 10.93 -9.42
CA ALA A 298 5.10 11.06 -10.80
C ALA A 298 4.83 12.43 -11.41
N MET A 299 3.81 13.17 -10.97
CA MET A 299 3.51 14.52 -11.48
C MET A 299 3.98 15.59 -10.49
N GLU A 300 3.38 15.70 -9.28
CA GLU A 300 3.74 16.75 -8.32
C GLU A 300 5.21 16.62 -7.86
N GLY A 301 5.70 15.41 -7.59
CA GLY A 301 7.09 15.17 -7.20
C GLY A 301 8.09 15.61 -8.29
N LYS A 302 7.76 15.37 -9.57
CA LYS A 302 8.54 15.83 -10.70
C LYS A 302 8.57 17.36 -10.80
N GLU A 303 7.40 18.01 -10.68
CA GLU A 303 7.31 19.48 -10.70
C GLU A 303 8.19 20.10 -9.59
N ILE A 304 8.09 19.60 -8.35
CA ILE A 304 8.93 20.07 -7.23
C ILE A 304 10.43 19.92 -7.57
N PHE A 305 10.84 18.79 -8.16
CA PHE A 305 12.24 18.55 -8.50
C PHE A 305 12.74 19.48 -9.60
N GLU A 306 11.94 19.70 -10.64
CA GLU A 306 12.26 20.62 -11.76
C GLU A 306 12.38 22.08 -11.29
N GLU A 307 11.49 22.54 -10.40
CA GLU A 307 11.51 23.89 -9.81
C GLU A 307 12.83 24.22 -9.09
N VAL A 308 13.47 23.21 -8.49
CA VAL A 308 14.76 23.39 -7.79
C VAL A 308 15.98 23.00 -8.64
N GLY A 309 15.79 22.88 -9.95
CA GLY A 309 16.86 22.68 -10.93
C GLY A 309 17.18 21.21 -11.23
N GLY A 310 16.33 20.28 -10.84
CA GLY A 310 16.38 18.89 -11.30
C GLY A 310 16.20 18.79 -12.82
N LYS A 311 16.75 17.75 -13.44
CA LYS A 311 16.72 17.57 -14.90
C LYS A 311 16.02 16.29 -15.33
N GLU A 312 16.29 15.19 -14.65
CA GLU A 312 15.74 13.89 -14.95
C GLU A 312 15.07 13.32 -13.69
N PHE A 313 13.78 13.03 -13.78
CA PHE A 313 12.99 12.46 -12.70
C PHE A 313 12.36 11.16 -13.20
N THR A 314 12.83 10.03 -12.67
CA THR A 314 12.39 8.71 -13.11
C THR A 314 11.61 8.01 -12.00
N VAL A 315 10.36 7.66 -12.25
CA VAL A 315 9.54 6.88 -11.31
C VAL A 315 9.56 5.42 -11.73
N VAL A 316 9.95 4.55 -10.80
CA VAL A 316 9.86 3.11 -11.00
C VAL A 316 8.40 2.69 -10.78
N PRO A 317 7.72 2.07 -11.76
CA PRO A 317 6.35 1.57 -11.58
C PRO A 317 6.25 0.58 -10.43
N CYS A 318 5.10 0.51 -9.79
CA CYS A 318 4.80 -0.55 -8.84
C CYS A 318 4.89 -1.94 -9.49
N LEU A 319 4.81 -3.01 -8.71
CA LEU A 319 4.88 -4.38 -9.25
C LEU A 319 3.70 -4.69 -10.18
N ASN A 320 2.54 -4.09 -9.92
CA ASN A 320 1.34 -4.22 -10.73
C ASN A 320 1.02 -5.70 -11.05
N ASP A 321 0.79 -5.99 -12.31
CA ASP A 321 0.51 -7.32 -12.84
C ASP A 321 1.74 -7.96 -13.54
N ARG A 322 2.97 -7.60 -13.10
CA ARG A 322 4.22 -8.17 -13.65
C ARG A 322 4.24 -9.69 -13.47
N ASP A 323 4.62 -10.39 -14.53
CA ASP A 323 4.62 -11.86 -14.55
C ASP A 323 5.47 -12.49 -13.44
N GLU A 324 6.55 -11.85 -13.04
CA GLU A 324 7.39 -12.36 -11.94
C GLU A 324 6.67 -12.25 -10.59
N TRP A 325 5.94 -11.16 -10.34
CA TRP A 325 5.13 -10.97 -9.16
C TRP A 325 3.92 -11.92 -9.14
N VAL A 326 3.24 -12.04 -10.26
CA VAL A 326 2.14 -13.01 -10.47
C VAL A 326 2.57 -14.44 -10.10
N LYS A 327 3.74 -14.89 -10.59
CA LYS A 327 4.29 -16.22 -10.26
C LYS A 327 4.61 -16.39 -8.77
N VAL A 328 5.08 -15.35 -8.10
CA VAL A 328 5.33 -15.38 -6.65
C VAL A 328 4.02 -15.53 -5.91
N LEU A 329 3.00 -14.74 -6.24
CA LEU A 329 1.68 -14.84 -5.61
C LEU A 329 1.05 -16.22 -5.81
N ALA A 330 1.02 -16.72 -7.04
CA ALA A 330 0.47 -18.04 -7.35
C ALA A 330 1.18 -19.14 -6.52
N ARG A 331 2.51 -19.10 -6.43
CA ARG A 331 3.27 -20.04 -5.62
C ARG A 331 2.94 -19.94 -4.14
N TRP A 332 2.87 -18.75 -3.56
CA TRP A 332 2.51 -18.58 -2.14
C TRP A 332 1.10 -19.08 -1.83
N ILE A 333 0.18 -18.91 -2.77
CA ILE A 333 -1.19 -19.41 -2.69
C ILE A 333 -1.19 -20.94 -2.72
N ASP A 334 -0.47 -21.57 -3.64
CA ASP A 334 -0.37 -23.03 -3.75
C ASP A 334 0.32 -23.65 -2.53
N GLU A 335 1.39 -23.03 -2.02
CA GLU A 335 2.08 -23.46 -0.80
C GLU A 335 1.14 -23.40 0.41
N TRP A 336 0.33 -22.36 0.55
CA TRP A 336 -0.70 -22.28 1.60
C TRP A 336 -1.79 -23.32 1.39
N ALA A 337 -2.22 -23.54 0.16
CA ALA A 337 -3.28 -24.51 -0.15
C ALA A 337 -2.87 -25.96 0.18
N MET A 338 -1.59 -26.27 0.07
CA MET A 338 -1.03 -27.60 0.41
C MET A 338 -0.89 -27.83 1.94
N GLN A 339 -0.95 -26.77 2.76
CA GLN A 339 -0.88 -26.93 4.21
C GLN A 339 -2.14 -27.66 4.74
N PRO A 340 -2.00 -28.54 5.73
CA PRO A 340 -3.17 -29.14 6.38
C PRO A 340 -4.01 -28.04 7.04
N VAL A 341 -5.33 -28.24 7.02
CA VAL A 341 -6.26 -27.32 7.70
C VAL A 341 -5.89 -27.30 9.19
N THR A 342 -5.57 -26.15 9.72
CA THR A 342 -5.37 -25.97 11.16
C THR A 342 -6.71 -26.12 11.86
N ALA A 343 -6.82 -27.17 12.70
CA ALA A 343 -8.03 -27.46 13.48
C ALA A 343 -8.29 -26.38 14.55
#